data_2a8823ead1dcd6a606d093d5c1f20155
#
_entry.id   2a8823ead1dcd6a606d093d5c1f20155
#
_cell.length_a   1.000
_cell.length_b   1.000
_cell.length_c   1.000
_cell.angle_alpha   90.00
_cell.angle_beta   90.00
_cell.angle_gamma   90.00
#
_symmetry.space_group_name_H-M   'P 1'
#
loop_
_entity.id
_entity.type
_entity.pdbx_description
1 polymer ?
#
loop_
_entity_poly.entity_id
_entity_poly.type
_entity_poly.pdbx_seq_one_letter_code
_entity_poly.pdbx_strand_id
1 'polypeptide(L)'
;MDFNLTDKQKELVGLARDIAQKEIAPRALSIDKSGVMDEELLRILKQSGMTALSVPKEFGGAGLDLLTIAMISEELAKGCAGVATVCAANSLASFPVLIAGSDEQKKSYFDCLNEGGMSCFALTEPGAGSDAGAVSCRAKKVDGGYVLNGTKCFITNAPIADKITLVANTRESGGIRGLTVFSVDRNTKGISMGKEEDKMGIRASATSEIIFDDCF
;
A
#
# COMPACT_ATOMS: atom_id res chain seq x y z
N MET A 1 32.76 -5.83 -3.16
CA MET A 1 31.29 -5.87 -3.02
C MET A 1 30.95 -7.36 -2.97
N ASP A 2 30.25 -7.81 -1.93
CA ASP A 2 29.83 -9.21 -1.79
C ASP A 2 28.40 -9.35 -2.32
N PHE A 3 28.19 -10.25 -3.28
CA PHE A 3 26.88 -10.55 -3.87
C PHE A 3 26.25 -11.82 -3.30
N ASN A 4 26.87 -12.46 -2.30
CA ASN A 4 26.33 -13.62 -1.66
C ASN A 4 25.18 -13.22 -0.73
N LEU A 5 24.08 -13.97 -0.82
CA LEU A 5 22.96 -13.81 0.10
C LEU A 5 23.30 -14.38 1.47
N THR A 6 22.87 -13.69 2.53
CA THR A 6 22.89 -14.23 3.88
C THR A 6 21.96 -15.44 3.99
N ASP A 7 22.19 -16.30 4.99
CA ASP A 7 21.33 -17.49 5.17
C ASP A 7 19.89 -17.10 5.48
N LYS A 8 19.68 -16.00 6.23
CA LYS A 8 18.35 -15.43 6.48
C LYS A 8 17.66 -14.97 5.19
N GLN A 9 18.38 -14.31 4.28
CA GLN A 9 17.84 -13.92 2.98
C GLN A 9 17.45 -15.15 2.15
N LYS A 10 18.30 -16.18 2.11
CA LYS A 10 17.99 -17.44 1.41
C LYS A 10 16.74 -18.11 1.95
N GLU A 11 16.59 -18.15 3.29
CA GLU A 11 15.41 -18.71 3.96
C GLU A 11 14.13 -17.95 3.57
N LEU A 12 14.13 -16.61 3.68
CA LEU A 12 12.97 -15.78 3.36
C LEU A 12 12.59 -15.84 1.87
N VAL A 13 13.57 -15.80 0.99
CA VAL A 13 13.35 -15.96 -0.46
C VAL A 13 12.83 -17.37 -0.76
N GLY A 14 13.33 -18.41 -0.07
CA GLY A 14 12.82 -19.77 -0.16
C GLY A 14 11.35 -19.88 0.25
N LEU A 15 10.97 -19.26 1.38
CA LEU A 15 9.59 -19.21 1.83
C LEU A 15 8.68 -18.50 0.81
N ALA A 16 9.11 -17.35 0.30
CA ALA A 16 8.35 -16.63 -0.73
C ALA A 16 8.16 -17.46 -2.01
N ARG A 17 9.21 -18.18 -2.44
CA ARG A 17 9.14 -19.09 -3.58
C ARG A 17 8.16 -20.24 -3.35
N ASP A 18 8.17 -20.83 -2.17
CA ASP A 18 7.24 -21.90 -1.80
C ASP A 18 5.79 -21.40 -1.83
N ILE A 19 5.51 -20.24 -1.28
CA ILE A 19 4.18 -19.60 -1.33
C ILE A 19 3.80 -19.32 -2.79
N ALA A 20 4.72 -18.76 -3.58
CA ALA A 20 4.47 -18.48 -4.99
C ALA A 20 4.07 -19.74 -5.78
N GLN A 21 4.79 -20.85 -5.60
CA GLN A 21 4.57 -22.07 -6.33
C GLN A 21 3.35 -22.86 -5.84
N LYS A 22 3.16 -22.94 -4.52
CA LYS A 22 2.14 -23.82 -3.91
C LYS A 22 0.79 -23.13 -3.77
N GLU A 23 0.78 -21.80 -3.51
CA GLU A 23 -0.43 -21.07 -3.18
C GLU A 23 -0.83 -20.07 -4.26
N ILE A 24 0.10 -19.31 -4.84
CA ILE A 24 -0.22 -18.25 -5.80
C ILE A 24 -0.42 -18.80 -7.21
N ALA A 25 0.57 -19.51 -7.74
CA ALA A 25 0.56 -19.94 -9.14
C ALA A 25 -0.66 -20.80 -9.52
N PRO A 26 -1.12 -21.77 -8.68
CA PRO A 26 -2.32 -22.56 -8.99
C PRO A 26 -3.61 -21.73 -9.09
N ARG A 27 -3.66 -20.57 -8.42
CA ARG A 27 -4.82 -19.67 -8.37
C ARG A 27 -4.73 -18.50 -9.36
N ALA A 28 -3.55 -18.23 -9.91
CA ALA A 28 -3.26 -17.03 -10.71
C ALA A 28 -4.24 -16.81 -11.86
N LEU A 29 -4.54 -17.85 -12.65
CA LEU A 29 -5.43 -17.76 -13.80
C LEU A 29 -6.89 -17.47 -13.39
N SER A 30 -7.38 -18.10 -12.32
CA SER A 30 -8.74 -17.88 -11.82
C SER A 30 -8.91 -16.48 -11.26
N ILE A 31 -7.93 -16.00 -10.49
CA ILE A 31 -7.90 -14.65 -9.93
C ILE A 31 -7.83 -13.61 -11.07
N ASP A 32 -6.98 -13.80 -12.06
CA ASP A 32 -6.88 -12.87 -13.19
C ASP A 32 -8.17 -12.79 -14.00
N LYS A 33 -8.85 -13.93 -14.23
CA LYS A 33 -10.14 -13.96 -14.90
C LYS A 33 -11.25 -13.26 -14.11
N SER A 34 -11.35 -13.50 -12.82
CA SER A 34 -12.38 -12.91 -11.96
C SER A 34 -12.10 -11.43 -11.65
N GLY A 35 -10.83 -11.03 -11.60
CA GLY A 35 -10.40 -9.72 -11.09
C GLY A 35 -10.50 -9.60 -9.55
N VAL A 36 -10.79 -10.70 -8.85
CA VAL A 36 -11.01 -10.70 -7.41
C VAL A 36 -9.93 -11.52 -6.73
N MET A 37 -9.27 -10.94 -5.73
CA MET A 37 -8.31 -11.65 -4.88
C MET A 37 -9.03 -12.75 -4.10
N ASP A 38 -8.48 -13.95 -4.15
CA ASP A 38 -8.93 -15.08 -3.35
C ASP A 38 -8.71 -14.79 -1.85
N GLU A 39 -9.78 -14.88 -1.05
CA GLU A 39 -9.73 -14.54 0.39
C GLU A 39 -8.79 -15.45 1.16
N GLU A 40 -8.78 -16.74 0.83
CA GLU A 40 -7.88 -17.71 1.46
C GLU A 40 -6.42 -17.40 1.13
N LEU A 41 -6.12 -17.05 -0.13
CA LEU A 41 -4.78 -16.62 -0.51
C LEU A 41 -4.37 -15.36 0.23
N LEU A 42 -5.25 -14.36 0.35
CA LEU A 42 -4.97 -13.14 1.12
C LEU A 42 -4.68 -13.46 2.58
N ARG A 43 -5.43 -14.39 3.19
CA ARG A 43 -5.20 -14.87 4.55
C ARG A 43 -3.80 -15.52 4.70
N ILE A 44 -3.41 -16.36 3.75
CA ILE A 44 -2.07 -16.99 3.73
C ILE A 44 -0.97 -15.92 3.67
N LEU A 45 -1.11 -14.93 2.78
CA LEU A 45 -0.14 -13.83 2.63
C LEU A 45 -0.01 -13.00 3.92
N LYS A 46 -1.12 -12.71 4.58
CA LYS A 46 -1.13 -12.01 5.88
C LYS A 46 -0.44 -12.83 6.97
N GLN A 47 -0.81 -14.09 7.13
CA GLN A 47 -0.24 -14.99 8.15
C GLN A 47 1.25 -15.28 7.95
N SER A 48 1.71 -15.30 6.71
CA SER A 48 3.14 -15.49 6.37
C SER A 48 3.95 -14.20 6.43
N GLY A 49 3.35 -13.05 6.75
CA GLY A 49 4.00 -11.75 6.83
C GLY A 49 4.32 -11.11 5.46
N MET A 50 3.84 -11.70 4.35
CA MET A 50 4.12 -11.15 3.01
C MET A 50 3.45 -9.81 2.74
N THR A 51 2.44 -9.44 3.52
CA THR A 51 1.80 -8.12 3.47
C THR A 51 2.45 -7.09 4.40
N ALA A 52 3.39 -7.49 5.26
CA ALA A 52 4.02 -6.63 6.29
C ALA A 52 5.55 -6.52 6.14
N LEU A 53 6.08 -6.71 4.92
CA LEU A 53 7.52 -6.79 4.64
C LEU A 53 8.30 -5.54 5.05
N SER A 54 7.67 -4.36 5.03
CA SER A 54 8.28 -3.06 5.34
C SER A 54 8.20 -2.67 6.82
N VAL A 55 7.57 -3.49 7.66
CA VAL A 55 7.42 -3.17 9.09
C VAL A 55 8.75 -3.32 9.81
N PRO A 56 9.23 -2.25 10.51
CA PRO A 56 10.48 -2.29 11.25
C PRO A 56 10.42 -3.21 12.48
N LYS A 57 11.58 -3.65 12.97
CA LYS A 57 11.68 -4.51 14.17
C LYS A 57 11.12 -3.85 15.42
N GLU A 58 11.39 -2.56 15.59
CA GLU A 58 10.92 -1.78 16.74
C GLU A 58 9.38 -1.66 16.82
N PHE A 59 8.71 -1.92 15.70
CA PHE A 59 7.24 -1.97 15.59
C PHE A 59 6.72 -3.40 15.39
N GLY A 60 7.51 -4.42 15.73
CA GLY A 60 7.07 -5.81 15.69
C GLY A 60 7.20 -6.53 14.36
N GLY A 61 7.78 -5.89 13.34
CA GLY A 61 8.00 -6.48 12.03
C GLY A 61 9.30 -7.25 11.90
N ALA A 62 9.56 -7.76 10.70
CA ALA A 62 10.79 -8.49 10.39
C ALA A 62 12.02 -7.58 10.21
N GLY A 63 11.83 -6.28 9.98
CA GLY A 63 12.89 -5.29 9.77
C GLY A 63 13.79 -5.64 8.59
N LEU A 64 13.17 -5.94 7.45
CA LEU A 64 13.88 -6.34 6.24
C LEU A 64 14.50 -5.11 5.54
N ASP A 65 15.66 -5.31 4.95
CA ASP A 65 16.23 -4.34 4.03
C ASP A 65 15.51 -4.35 2.66
N LEU A 66 15.67 -3.28 1.88
CA LEU A 66 15.01 -3.14 0.59
C LEU A 66 15.41 -4.21 -0.42
N LEU A 67 16.65 -4.71 -0.36
CA LEU A 67 17.10 -5.80 -1.23
C LEU A 67 16.33 -7.08 -0.94
N THR A 68 16.19 -7.42 0.34
CA THR A 68 15.42 -8.60 0.76
C THR A 68 13.96 -8.49 0.37
N ILE A 69 13.33 -7.31 0.56
CA ILE A 69 11.95 -7.05 0.12
C ILE A 69 11.82 -7.22 -1.40
N ALA A 70 12.77 -6.70 -2.18
CA ALA A 70 12.75 -6.83 -3.64
C ALA A 70 12.85 -8.29 -4.10
N MET A 71 13.74 -9.08 -3.49
CA MET A 71 13.89 -10.51 -3.80
C MET A 71 12.63 -11.32 -3.45
N ILE A 72 12.00 -11.03 -2.30
CA ILE A 72 10.73 -11.65 -1.93
C ILE A 72 9.64 -11.27 -2.95
N SER A 73 9.55 -9.99 -3.32
CA SER A 73 8.57 -9.51 -4.30
C SER A 73 8.76 -10.15 -5.67
N GLU A 74 10.02 -10.38 -6.10
CA GLU A 74 10.34 -11.10 -7.34
C GLU A 74 9.80 -12.54 -7.30
N GLU A 75 10.00 -13.27 -6.20
CA GLU A 75 9.51 -14.66 -6.10
C GLU A 75 7.97 -14.69 -6.08
N LEU A 76 7.30 -13.80 -5.36
CA LEU A 76 5.84 -13.70 -5.36
C LEU A 76 5.31 -13.38 -6.78
N ALA A 77 5.98 -12.49 -7.51
CA ALA A 77 5.60 -12.09 -8.87
C ALA A 77 5.74 -13.23 -9.88
N LYS A 78 6.65 -14.18 -9.69
CA LYS A 78 6.76 -15.40 -10.51
C LYS A 78 5.48 -16.25 -10.41
N GLY A 79 4.79 -16.22 -9.25
CA GLY A 79 3.50 -16.87 -9.10
C GLY A 79 2.37 -16.07 -9.75
N CYS A 80 2.25 -14.78 -9.42
CA CYS A 80 1.30 -13.83 -10.01
C CYS A 80 1.73 -12.39 -9.71
N ALA A 81 2.01 -11.61 -10.75
CA ALA A 81 2.41 -10.19 -10.61
C ALA A 81 1.34 -9.35 -9.90
N GLY A 82 0.06 -9.64 -10.13
CA GLY A 82 -1.05 -8.94 -9.46
C GLY A 82 -1.05 -9.16 -7.95
N VAL A 83 -0.78 -10.38 -7.51
CA VAL A 83 -0.67 -10.72 -6.07
C VAL A 83 0.54 -10.03 -5.44
N ALA A 84 1.70 -10.06 -6.11
CA ALA A 84 2.89 -9.36 -5.65
C ALA A 84 2.65 -7.84 -5.53
N THR A 85 1.88 -7.26 -6.46
CA THR A 85 1.50 -5.83 -6.42
C THR A 85 0.68 -5.48 -5.18
N VAL A 86 -0.23 -6.36 -4.74
CA VAL A 86 -0.99 -6.18 -3.49
C VAL A 86 -0.06 -6.08 -2.27
N CYS A 87 0.93 -6.96 -2.17
CA CYS A 87 1.93 -6.94 -1.09
C CYS A 87 2.84 -5.69 -1.18
N ALA A 88 3.28 -5.34 -2.39
CA ALA A 88 4.16 -4.20 -2.62
C ALA A 88 3.47 -2.85 -2.32
N ALA A 89 2.16 -2.74 -2.57
CA ALA A 89 1.40 -1.53 -2.26
C ALA A 89 1.37 -1.21 -0.76
N ASN A 90 1.31 -2.23 0.12
CA ASN A 90 1.45 -2.05 1.56
C ASN A 90 2.82 -1.45 1.92
N SER A 91 3.88 -1.98 1.33
CA SER A 91 5.24 -1.45 1.56
C SER A 91 5.38 -0.03 1.06
N LEU A 92 4.88 0.27 -0.15
CA LEU A 92 4.90 1.63 -0.72
C LEU A 92 4.18 2.63 0.19
N ALA A 93 2.99 2.28 0.66
CA ALA A 93 2.17 3.15 1.51
C ALA A 93 2.81 3.40 2.88
N SER A 94 3.60 2.47 3.40
CA SER A 94 4.23 2.58 4.72
C SER A 94 5.50 3.46 4.73
N PHE A 95 6.22 3.58 3.61
CA PHE A 95 7.49 4.32 3.60
C PHE A 95 7.38 5.79 4.02
N PRO A 96 6.39 6.59 3.58
CA PRO A 96 6.27 7.96 4.05
C PRO A 96 6.04 8.06 5.56
N VAL A 97 5.24 7.15 6.13
CA VAL A 97 5.00 7.07 7.57
C VAL A 97 6.28 6.67 8.30
N LEU A 98 7.03 5.70 7.79
CA LEU A 98 8.31 5.27 8.35
C LEU A 98 9.33 6.41 8.39
N ILE A 99 9.41 7.20 7.32
CA ILE A 99 10.42 8.26 7.17
C ILE A 99 10.08 9.48 8.03
N ALA A 100 8.81 9.89 8.08
CA ALA A 100 8.42 11.20 8.61
C ALA A 100 7.30 11.20 9.66
N GLY A 101 6.71 10.04 9.97
CA GLY A 101 5.68 9.92 11.01
C GLY A 101 6.23 10.12 12.42
N SER A 102 5.39 10.61 13.35
CA SER A 102 5.71 10.54 14.78
C SER A 102 5.71 9.09 15.28
N ASP A 103 6.23 8.85 16.47
CA ASP A 103 6.25 7.49 17.03
C ASP A 103 4.84 6.94 17.24
N GLU A 104 3.87 7.78 17.62
CA GLU A 104 2.47 7.41 17.76
C GLU A 104 1.84 7.06 16.40
N GLN A 105 2.13 7.85 15.36
CA GLN A 105 1.65 7.59 14.00
C GLN A 105 2.24 6.29 13.45
N LYS A 106 3.54 6.08 13.62
CA LYS A 106 4.22 4.83 13.24
C LYS A 106 3.62 3.64 13.97
N LYS A 107 3.46 3.75 15.30
CA LYS A 107 2.88 2.68 16.09
C LYS A 107 1.48 2.31 15.61
N SER A 108 0.57 3.28 15.50
CA SER A 108 -0.80 3.04 15.02
C SER A 108 -0.85 2.42 13.61
N TYR A 109 0.04 2.87 12.73
CA TYR A 109 0.11 2.38 11.36
C TYR A 109 0.64 0.95 11.29
N PHE A 110 1.76 0.68 11.95
CA PHE A 110 2.42 -0.62 11.89
C PHE A 110 1.73 -1.69 12.73
N ASP A 111 1.08 -1.34 13.83
CA ASP A 111 0.20 -2.25 14.57
C ASP A 111 -0.91 -2.79 13.64
N CYS A 112 -1.56 -1.91 12.87
CA CYS A 112 -2.56 -2.31 11.88
C CYS A 112 -2.01 -3.30 10.86
N LEU A 113 -0.82 -3.05 10.29
CA LEU A 113 -0.21 -3.97 9.32
C LEU A 113 0.18 -5.31 9.94
N ASN A 114 0.68 -5.32 11.17
CA ASN A 114 1.03 -6.55 11.91
C ASN A 114 -0.21 -7.41 12.21
N GLU A 115 -1.35 -6.79 12.45
CA GLU A 115 -2.65 -7.45 12.64
C GLU A 115 -3.26 -7.95 11.31
N GLY A 116 -2.56 -7.79 10.21
CA GLY A 116 -3.00 -8.18 8.87
C GLY A 116 -3.82 -7.12 8.14
N GLY A 117 -3.79 -5.89 8.61
CA GLY A 117 -4.37 -4.75 7.90
C GLY A 117 -3.69 -4.49 6.56
N MET A 118 -4.42 -3.83 5.68
CA MET A 118 -3.95 -3.43 4.36
C MET A 118 -3.82 -1.92 4.27
N SER A 119 -2.94 -1.46 3.38
CA SER A 119 -2.76 -0.03 3.17
C SER A 119 -2.63 0.34 1.70
N CYS A 120 -2.87 1.60 1.38
CA CYS A 120 -2.73 2.15 0.05
C CYS A 120 -2.04 3.51 0.07
N PHE A 121 -1.37 3.84 -1.06
CA PHE A 121 -0.70 5.12 -1.27
C PHE A 121 -1.51 5.99 -2.24
N ALA A 122 -2.14 7.04 -1.74
CA ALA A 122 -3.08 7.88 -2.47
C ALA A 122 -2.40 9.21 -2.89
N LEU A 123 -1.68 9.18 -4.02
CA LEU A 123 -1.00 10.34 -4.60
C LEU A 123 -1.71 10.84 -5.86
N THR A 124 -1.93 9.95 -6.85
CA THR A 124 -2.35 10.26 -8.21
C THR A 124 -3.75 10.85 -8.26
N GLU A 125 -3.93 11.85 -9.12
CA GLU A 125 -5.23 12.50 -9.39
C GLU A 125 -5.47 12.56 -10.90
N PRO A 126 -6.71 12.82 -11.37
CA PRO A 126 -6.98 12.98 -12.80
C PRO A 126 -6.09 14.02 -13.49
N GLY A 127 -5.71 15.08 -12.79
CA GLY A 127 -4.84 16.16 -13.27
C GLY A 127 -3.38 16.08 -12.82
N ALA A 128 -2.99 15.08 -12.01
CA ALA A 128 -1.66 14.99 -11.41
C ALA A 128 -1.15 13.53 -11.40
N GLY A 129 -0.45 13.15 -12.45
CA GLY A 129 0.26 11.87 -12.58
C GLY A 129 1.76 12.05 -12.38
N SER A 130 2.53 12.08 -13.48
CA SER A 130 3.99 12.32 -13.43
C SER A 130 4.34 13.70 -12.86
N ASP A 131 3.49 14.70 -13.04
CA ASP A 131 3.59 15.98 -12.35
C ASP A 131 2.90 15.91 -10.98
N ALA A 132 3.58 15.34 -10.00
CA ALA A 132 3.10 15.28 -8.62
C ALA A 132 2.94 16.68 -7.98
N GLY A 133 3.60 17.71 -8.52
CA GLY A 133 3.44 19.10 -8.08
C GLY A 133 2.06 19.68 -8.37
N ALA A 134 1.33 19.10 -9.32
CA ALA A 134 -0.02 19.50 -9.72
C ALA A 134 -1.14 18.93 -8.81
N VAL A 135 -0.79 18.21 -7.73
CA VAL A 135 -1.78 17.69 -6.77
C VAL A 135 -2.70 18.82 -6.28
N SER A 136 -4.01 18.62 -6.50
CA SER A 136 -5.08 19.56 -6.21
C SER A 136 -5.91 19.17 -4.98
N CYS A 137 -5.83 17.94 -4.51
CA CYS A 137 -6.44 17.49 -3.25
C CYS A 137 -5.99 18.39 -2.11
N ARG A 138 -6.95 18.95 -1.38
CA ARG A 138 -6.71 19.97 -0.36
C ARG A 138 -6.79 19.41 1.04
N ALA A 139 -5.88 19.90 1.88
CA ALA A 139 -5.92 19.72 3.32
C ALA A 139 -6.01 21.12 3.98
N LYS A 140 -7.22 21.56 4.26
CA LYS A 140 -7.47 22.86 4.90
C LYS A 140 -7.28 22.72 6.41
N LYS A 141 -6.37 23.52 6.97
CA LYS A 141 -6.16 23.57 8.43
C LYS A 141 -7.39 24.19 9.10
N VAL A 142 -7.89 23.52 10.13
CA VAL A 142 -8.98 23.97 10.99
C VAL A 142 -8.58 23.77 12.46
N ASP A 143 -9.43 24.19 13.39
CA ASP A 143 -9.19 23.92 14.80
C ASP A 143 -9.21 22.39 15.06
N GLY A 144 -8.18 21.90 15.72
CA GLY A 144 -8.01 20.47 16.03
C GLY A 144 -7.45 19.58 14.91
N GLY A 145 -7.29 20.06 13.66
CA GLY A 145 -6.78 19.20 12.58
C GLY A 145 -6.85 19.78 11.18
N TYR A 146 -7.23 18.92 10.24
CA TYR A 146 -7.37 19.26 8.83
C TYR A 146 -8.66 18.69 8.27
N VAL A 147 -9.27 19.41 7.33
CA VAL A 147 -10.36 18.92 6.49
C VAL A 147 -9.81 18.63 5.11
N LEU A 148 -9.99 17.38 4.67
CA LEU A 148 -9.48 16.85 3.43
C LEU A 148 -10.58 16.84 2.36
N ASN A 149 -10.27 17.37 1.17
CA ASN A 149 -11.18 17.41 0.03
C ASN A 149 -10.44 17.11 -1.28
N GLY A 150 -10.97 16.22 -2.10
CA GLY A 150 -10.44 15.88 -3.41
C GLY A 150 -10.65 14.43 -3.80
N THR A 151 -10.19 14.07 -5.00
CA THR A 151 -10.31 12.72 -5.55
C THR A 151 -8.95 12.20 -5.97
N LYS A 152 -8.62 10.99 -5.52
CA LYS A 152 -7.45 10.24 -5.94
C LYS A 152 -7.88 9.12 -6.88
N CYS A 153 -7.08 8.84 -7.91
CA CYS A 153 -7.38 7.80 -8.90
C CYS A 153 -6.24 6.80 -9.04
N PHE A 154 -6.58 5.62 -9.56
CA PHE A 154 -5.63 4.51 -9.76
C PHE A 154 -4.95 4.04 -8.46
N ILE A 155 -5.66 4.05 -7.35
CA ILE A 155 -5.08 3.71 -6.05
C ILE A 155 -5.17 2.20 -5.82
N THR A 156 -4.02 1.55 -5.91
CA THR A 156 -3.85 0.12 -5.62
C THR A 156 -4.18 -0.16 -4.15
N ASN A 157 -4.88 -1.25 -3.90
CA ASN A 157 -5.40 -1.68 -2.59
C ASN A 157 -6.51 -0.78 -2.03
N ALA A 158 -6.93 0.31 -2.64
CA ALA A 158 -7.94 1.20 -2.08
C ALA A 158 -9.22 0.46 -1.61
N PRO A 159 -9.79 -0.51 -2.38
CA PRO A 159 -10.98 -1.22 -1.94
C PRO A 159 -10.80 -2.04 -0.66
N ILE A 160 -9.60 -2.47 -0.35
CA ILE A 160 -9.29 -3.38 0.77
C ILE A 160 -8.40 -2.73 1.85
N ALA A 161 -8.01 -1.47 1.69
CA ALA A 161 -7.11 -0.79 2.63
C ALA A 161 -7.81 -0.41 3.93
N ASP A 162 -7.15 -0.61 5.05
CA ASP A 162 -7.54 -0.11 6.38
C ASP A 162 -6.90 1.25 6.66
N LYS A 163 -5.68 1.47 6.14
CA LYS A 163 -4.93 2.73 6.24
C LYS A 163 -4.68 3.33 4.86
N ILE A 164 -4.88 4.63 4.74
CA ILE A 164 -4.64 5.41 3.53
C ILE A 164 -3.49 6.39 3.80
N THR A 165 -2.40 6.25 3.09
CA THR A 165 -1.32 7.25 3.07
C THR A 165 -1.63 8.25 1.97
N LEU A 166 -2.24 9.36 2.34
CA LEU A 166 -2.73 10.40 1.43
C LEU A 166 -1.70 11.52 1.27
N VAL A 167 -1.45 11.92 0.03
CA VAL A 167 -0.73 13.17 -0.29
C VAL A 167 -1.74 14.25 -0.65
N ALA A 168 -1.77 15.34 0.12
CA ALA A 168 -2.63 16.48 -0.13
C ALA A 168 -1.87 17.80 0.02
N ASN A 169 -2.41 18.87 -0.54
CA ASN A 169 -1.80 20.20 -0.52
C ASN A 169 -2.35 21.04 0.62
N THR A 170 -1.49 21.49 1.53
CA THR A 170 -1.83 22.35 2.67
C THR A 170 -1.72 23.85 2.36
N ARG A 171 -1.20 24.23 1.18
CA ARG A 171 -1.05 25.64 0.78
C ARG A 171 -2.07 26.03 -0.27
N GLU A 172 -2.67 27.19 -0.14
CA GLU A 172 -3.61 27.73 -1.14
C GLU A 172 -2.96 27.91 -2.50
N SER A 173 -1.69 28.31 -2.54
CA SER A 173 -0.93 28.48 -3.78
C SER A 173 -0.63 27.17 -4.51
N GLY A 174 -0.86 26.01 -3.88
CA GLY A 174 -0.51 24.73 -4.46
C GLY A 174 1.01 24.49 -4.58
N GLY A 175 1.36 23.59 -5.49
CA GLY A 175 2.75 23.24 -5.83
C GLY A 175 3.43 22.30 -4.84
N ILE A 176 4.58 21.78 -5.25
CA ILE A 176 5.31 20.72 -4.53
C ILE A 176 5.66 21.08 -3.07
N ARG A 177 5.90 22.36 -2.79
CA ARG A 177 6.22 22.82 -1.42
C ARG A 177 5.03 22.83 -0.47
N GLY A 178 3.82 22.63 -0.97
CA GLY A 178 2.59 22.54 -0.19
C GLY A 178 2.19 21.11 0.12
N LEU A 179 2.85 20.12 -0.50
CA LEU A 179 2.50 18.71 -0.32
C LEU A 179 2.81 18.26 1.11
N THR A 180 1.83 17.60 1.70
CA THR A 180 1.91 16.99 3.03
C THR A 180 1.33 15.60 2.97
N VAL A 181 1.92 14.68 3.72
CA VAL A 181 1.44 13.30 3.82
C VAL A 181 0.58 13.16 5.06
N PHE A 182 -0.58 12.51 4.90
CA PHE A 182 -1.52 12.20 5.98
C PHE A 182 -1.68 10.68 6.08
N SER A 183 -1.66 10.16 7.30
CA SER A 183 -2.11 8.81 7.60
C SER A 183 -3.58 8.87 8.00
N VAL A 184 -4.47 8.28 7.21
CA VAL A 184 -5.92 8.38 7.39
C VAL A 184 -6.50 6.98 7.53
N ASP A 185 -7.39 6.80 8.52
CA ASP A 185 -8.14 5.56 8.66
C ASP A 185 -9.27 5.49 7.62
N ARG A 186 -9.41 4.33 6.97
CA ARG A 186 -10.44 4.12 5.95
C ARG A 186 -11.86 4.52 6.37
N ASN A 187 -12.18 4.26 7.64
CA ASN A 187 -13.52 4.49 8.19
C ASN A 187 -13.77 5.93 8.61
N THR A 188 -12.83 6.86 8.34
CA THR A 188 -13.02 8.27 8.60
C THR A 188 -14.21 8.80 7.79
N LYS A 189 -15.09 9.52 8.46
CA LYS A 189 -16.27 10.12 7.81
C LYS A 189 -15.83 11.05 6.67
N GLY A 190 -16.53 10.98 5.54
CA GLY A 190 -16.20 11.76 4.34
C GLY A 190 -15.30 11.01 3.36
N ILE A 191 -14.92 9.74 3.63
CA ILE A 191 -14.21 8.89 2.68
C ILE A 191 -15.18 7.97 1.98
N SER A 192 -15.11 7.91 0.65
CA SER A 192 -15.82 6.93 -0.17
C SER A 192 -14.92 6.38 -1.27
N MET A 193 -15.23 5.15 -1.71
CA MET A 193 -14.53 4.52 -2.82
C MET A 193 -15.32 4.75 -4.11
N GLY A 194 -14.61 5.15 -5.15
CA GLY A 194 -15.16 5.26 -6.48
C GLY A 194 -15.13 3.92 -7.23
N LYS A 195 -15.27 4.00 -8.54
CA LYS A 195 -15.30 2.83 -9.41
C LYS A 195 -13.96 2.08 -9.38
N GLU A 196 -14.04 0.75 -9.30
CA GLU A 196 -12.87 -0.11 -9.53
C GLU A 196 -12.49 -0.15 -11.01
N GLU A 197 -11.19 -0.19 -11.27
CA GLU A 197 -10.63 -0.21 -12.62
C GLU A 197 -10.71 -1.61 -13.23
N ASP A 198 -11.27 -1.71 -14.41
CA ASP A 198 -11.22 -2.93 -15.23
C ASP A 198 -9.92 -2.95 -16.05
N LYS A 199 -8.93 -3.69 -15.56
CA LYS A 199 -7.56 -3.68 -16.08
C LYS A 199 -7.32 -4.81 -17.08
N MET A 200 -6.43 -4.59 -18.04
CA MET A 200 -5.97 -5.61 -19.01
C MET A 200 -5.12 -6.72 -18.36
N GLY A 201 -4.44 -6.42 -17.27
CA GLY A 201 -3.58 -7.33 -16.52
C GLY A 201 -3.42 -6.90 -15.07
N ILE A 202 -2.68 -7.66 -14.26
CA ILE A 202 -2.51 -7.41 -12.82
C ILE A 202 -3.88 -7.33 -12.12
N ARG A 203 -4.83 -8.12 -12.57
CA ARG A 203 -6.25 -8.02 -12.19
C ARG A 203 -6.52 -8.47 -10.76
N ALA A 204 -5.61 -9.26 -10.15
CA ALA A 204 -5.65 -9.62 -8.73
C ALA A 204 -5.52 -8.40 -7.78
N SER A 205 -4.97 -7.29 -8.27
CA SER A 205 -4.72 -6.09 -7.51
C SER A 205 -5.90 -5.11 -7.69
N ALA A 206 -6.86 -5.10 -6.76
CA ALA A 206 -7.95 -4.15 -6.76
C ALA A 206 -7.42 -2.70 -6.77
N THR A 207 -7.95 -1.88 -7.66
CA THR A 207 -7.52 -0.50 -7.88
C THR A 207 -8.75 0.36 -8.08
N SER A 208 -8.89 1.45 -7.33
CA SER A 208 -10.04 2.33 -7.47
C SER A 208 -9.70 3.79 -7.19
N GLU A 209 -10.70 4.64 -7.36
CA GLU A 209 -10.67 6.01 -6.86
C GLU A 209 -10.93 6.03 -5.35
N ILE A 210 -10.41 7.07 -4.69
CA ILE A 210 -10.76 7.44 -3.31
C ILE A 210 -11.22 8.90 -3.33
N ILE A 211 -12.40 9.14 -2.81
CA ILE A 211 -13.02 10.46 -2.73
C ILE A 211 -12.99 10.91 -1.27
N PHE A 212 -12.48 12.09 -1.04
CA PHE A 212 -12.49 12.81 0.25
C PHE A 212 -13.45 13.98 0.13
N ASP A 213 -14.50 13.98 0.94
CA ASP A 213 -15.55 14.99 0.98
C ASP A 213 -15.76 15.43 2.43
N ASP A 214 -15.25 16.64 2.76
CA ASP A 214 -15.20 17.20 4.10
C ASP A 214 -14.71 16.18 5.17
N CYS A 215 -13.67 15.42 4.83
CA CYS A 215 -13.08 14.40 5.68
C CYS A 215 -12.17 15.05 6.73
N PHE A 216 -12.56 14.99 8.03
CA PHE A 216 -11.79 15.54 9.17
C PHE A 216 -10.92 14.49 9.84
#